data_d1b26b8590004ef3d2ab8cd6cdc08474
#
_entry.id   d1b26b8590004ef3d2ab8cd6cdc08474
#
_cell.length_a   1.000
_cell.length_b   1.000
_cell.length_c   1.000
_cell.angle_alpha   90.00
_cell.angle_beta   90.00
_cell.angle_gamma   90.00
#
_symmetry.space_group_name_H-M   'P 1'
#
loop_
_entity.id
_entity.type
_entity.pdbx_description
1 polymer ?
#
loop_
_entity_poly.entity_id
_entity_poly.type
_entity_poly.pdbx_seq_one_letter_code
_entity_poly.pdbx_strand_id
1 'polypeptide(L)'
;MYFEQKNIFSAFVGILGTRALDSVSVYEKNRQTDLAQTRFPDLIRRGSGERPSPNDCLESKASIRPWAVQAHYNHEGWYIIWRYLIDKTMSIEAEKPVIVWRVDVVYLKSADWKYEGSGAGPGGGGRTHTFGVDKPAAKLKGKALYKRTDLTVKNGKPVPKNHK
;
A
#
# COMPACT_ATOMS: atom_id res chain seq x y z
N MET A 1 -1.35 -21.76 12.21
CA MET A 1 -0.58 -20.59 11.74
C MET A 1 -1.09 -19.38 12.50
N TYR A 2 -0.26 -18.77 13.32
CA TYR A 2 -0.65 -17.62 14.16
C TYR A 2 -0.73 -16.35 13.30
N PHE A 3 -1.94 -15.79 13.16
CA PHE A 3 -2.21 -14.54 12.42
C PHE A 3 -1.92 -13.27 13.27
N GLU A 4 -1.04 -13.36 14.27
CA GLU A 4 -0.83 -12.26 15.21
C GLU A 4 -0.01 -11.08 14.66
N GLN A 5 0.77 -11.30 13.60
CA GLN A 5 1.61 -10.25 13.03
C GLN A 5 1.01 -9.66 11.74
N LYS A 6 0.07 -8.73 11.91
CA LYS A 6 -0.56 -8.02 10.78
C LYS A 6 0.43 -7.34 9.82
N ASN A 7 1.60 -6.95 10.31
CA ASN A 7 2.64 -6.30 9.52
C ASN A 7 3.27 -7.23 8.47
N ILE A 8 3.36 -8.54 8.76
CA ILE A 8 3.90 -9.53 7.81
C ILE A 8 3.03 -9.61 6.57
N PHE A 9 1.71 -9.62 6.73
CA PHE A 9 0.80 -9.68 5.58
C PHE A 9 0.86 -8.42 4.73
N SER A 10 1.02 -7.23 5.34
CA SER A 10 1.21 -5.99 4.58
C SER A 10 2.49 -6.05 3.75
N ALA A 11 3.61 -6.50 4.33
CA ALA A 11 4.87 -6.67 3.61
C ALA A 11 4.72 -7.68 2.47
N PHE A 12 4.10 -8.83 2.73
CA PHE A 12 3.90 -9.88 1.74
C PHE A 12 3.03 -9.41 0.55
N VAL A 13 1.89 -8.80 0.82
CA VAL A 13 1.00 -8.25 -0.22
C VAL A 13 1.72 -7.16 -1.02
N GLY A 14 2.48 -6.28 -0.36
CA GLY A 14 3.28 -5.24 -1.02
C GLY A 14 4.34 -5.82 -1.94
N ILE A 15 5.10 -6.83 -1.48
CA ILE A 15 6.14 -7.51 -2.27
C ILE A 15 5.54 -8.20 -3.50
N LEU A 16 4.45 -8.94 -3.33
CA LEU A 16 3.78 -9.61 -4.45
C LEU A 16 3.22 -8.60 -5.46
N GLY A 17 2.60 -7.52 -4.97
CA GLY A 17 2.11 -6.43 -5.82
C GLY A 17 3.22 -5.76 -6.62
N THR A 18 4.35 -5.46 -5.97
CA THR A 18 5.54 -4.89 -6.62
C THR A 18 6.09 -5.81 -7.71
N ARG A 19 6.20 -7.12 -7.41
CA ARG A 19 6.66 -8.11 -8.40
C ARG A 19 5.72 -8.25 -9.59
N ALA A 20 4.41 -8.25 -9.34
CA ALA A 20 3.43 -8.30 -10.40
C ALA A 20 3.54 -7.09 -11.32
N LEU A 21 3.68 -5.88 -10.77
CA LEU A 21 3.86 -4.66 -11.56
C LEU A 21 5.17 -4.65 -12.36
N ASP A 22 6.27 -5.13 -11.78
CA ASP A 22 7.56 -5.25 -12.47
C ASP A 22 7.44 -6.17 -13.71
N SER A 23 6.60 -7.19 -13.67
CA SER A 23 6.46 -8.15 -14.77
C SER A 23 5.51 -7.69 -15.89
N VAL A 24 4.47 -6.88 -15.58
CA VAL A 24 3.36 -6.63 -16.54
C VAL A 24 3.11 -5.15 -16.83
N SER A 25 3.85 -4.22 -16.20
CA SER A 25 3.58 -2.78 -16.34
C SER A 25 4.74 -2.01 -16.98
N VAL A 26 4.51 -0.72 -17.21
CA VAL A 26 5.55 0.24 -17.64
C VAL A 26 6.56 0.57 -16.55
N TYR A 27 6.35 0.05 -15.34
CA TYR A 27 7.25 0.22 -14.21
C TYR A 27 8.15 -1.02 -14.04
N GLU A 28 9.32 -0.78 -13.48
CA GLU A 28 10.26 -1.82 -13.07
C GLU A 28 10.70 -1.61 -11.62
N LYS A 29 11.10 -2.68 -10.95
CA LYS A 29 11.59 -2.60 -9.58
C LYS A 29 12.82 -1.69 -9.54
N ASN A 30 12.81 -0.74 -8.61
CA ASN A 30 13.99 0.09 -8.36
C ASN A 30 15.12 -0.78 -7.79
N ARG A 31 16.19 -0.94 -8.59
CA ARG A 31 17.36 -1.77 -8.28
C ARG A 31 18.61 -0.95 -8.09
N GLN A 32 18.47 0.36 -7.91
CA GLN A 32 19.63 1.23 -7.68
C GLN A 32 20.37 0.78 -6.41
N THR A 33 21.63 0.42 -6.57
CA THR A 33 22.45 -0.21 -5.53
C THR A 33 22.71 0.70 -4.33
N ASP A 34 22.68 2.01 -4.53
CA ASP A 34 22.93 3.01 -3.49
C ASP A 34 21.69 3.32 -2.63
N LEU A 35 20.53 2.84 -3.05
CA LEU A 35 19.30 2.99 -2.31
C LEU A 35 19.01 1.66 -1.60
N ALA A 36 18.96 1.69 -0.27
CA ALA A 36 18.51 0.53 0.49
C ALA A 36 17.15 0.08 -0.05
N GLN A 37 16.92 -1.24 -0.13
CA GLN A 37 15.68 -1.84 -0.67
C GLN A 37 14.39 -1.34 -0.02
N THR A 38 14.48 -0.57 1.06
CA THR A 38 13.38 0.03 1.81
C THR A 38 13.18 1.52 1.49
N ARG A 39 13.93 2.09 0.55
CA ARG A 39 13.83 3.51 0.20
C ARG A 39 12.86 3.73 -0.96
N PHE A 40 12.20 4.90 -0.92
CA PHE A 40 11.36 5.40 -1.99
C PHE A 40 12.18 5.66 -3.28
N PRO A 41 11.64 5.33 -4.45
CA PRO A 41 10.42 4.57 -4.71
C PRO A 41 10.67 3.05 -4.80
N ASP A 42 9.63 2.24 -4.62
CA ASP A 42 9.70 0.78 -4.84
C ASP A 42 9.90 0.43 -6.32
N LEU A 43 9.27 1.20 -7.21
CA LEU A 43 9.30 1.03 -8.66
C LEU A 43 9.59 2.37 -9.35
N ILE A 44 10.25 2.30 -10.50
CA ILE A 44 10.50 3.42 -11.39
C ILE A 44 9.94 3.11 -12.77
N ARG A 45 9.56 4.14 -13.51
CA ARG A 45 9.15 3.96 -14.91
C ARG A 45 10.33 3.48 -15.73
N ARG A 46 10.12 2.45 -16.56
CA ARG A 46 11.17 1.92 -17.44
C ARG A 46 11.73 3.02 -18.34
N GLY A 47 13.06 3.14 -18.35
CA GLY A 47 13.76 4.15 -19.13
C GLY A 47 13.84 5.54 -18.48
N SER A 48 13.40 5.74 -17.24
CA SER A 48 13.49 7.03 -16.53
C SER A 48 14.90 7.42 -16.06
N GLY A 49 15.89 6.50 -16.19
CA GLY A 49 17.29 6.75 -15.81
C GLY A 49 17.55 6.67 -14.30
N GLU A 50 18.74 7.09 -13.91
CA GLU A 50 19.23 6.97 -12.52
C GLU A 50 18.54 7.95 -11.54
N ARG A 51 17.99 9.04 -12.04
CA ARG A 51 17.30 10.06 -11.23
C ARG A 51 15.89 10.29 -11.74
N PRO A 52 14.97 9.36 -11.44
CA PRO A 52 13.60 9.47 -11.90
C PRO A 52 12.93 10.71 -11.31
N SER A 53 12.09 11.36 -12.12
CA SER A 53 11.23 12.44 -11.63
C SER A 53 10.15 11.89 -10.71
N PRO A 54 9.51 12.71 -9.85
CA PRO A 54 8.38 12.24 -9.03
C PRO A 54 7.26 11.60 -9.84
N ASN A 55 7.06 12.02 -11.10
CA ASN A 55 6.06 11.44 -12.00
C ASN A 55 6.43 10.01 -12.48
N ASP A 56 7.71 9.66 -12.41
CA ASP A 56 8.22 8.35 -12.81
C ASP A 56 8.39 7.40 -11.62
N CYS A 57 8.16 7.91 -10.40
CA CYS A 57 8.25 7.15 -9.16
C CYS A 57 6.91 6.54 -8.78
N LEU A 58 6.90 5.25 -8.42
CA LEU A 58 5.73 4.54 -7.92
C LEU A 58 6.08 3.80 -6.63
N GLU A 59 5.42 4.16 -5.56
CA GLU A 59 5.53 3.51 -4.27
C GLU A 59 4.38 2.52 -4.05
N SER A 60 4.71 1.32 -3.60
CA SER A 60 3.75 0.25 -3.33
C SER A 60 3.46 0.15 -1.83
N LYS A 61 2.21 0.34 -1.45
CA LYS A 61 1.76 0.23 -0.06
C LYS A 61 0.65 -0.80 0.07
N ALA A 62 0.68 -1.60 1.12
CA ALA A 62 -0.42 -2.49 1.45
C ALA A 62 -1.05 -2.07 2.78
N SER A 63 -2.37 -2.13 2.86
CA SER A 63 -3.11 -1.72 4.06
C SER A 63 -4.37 -2.55 4.27
N ILE A 64 -4.57 -2.99 5.51
CA ILE A 64 -5.83 -3.59 5.95
C ILE A 64 -6.92 -2.53 6.19
N ARG A 65 -6.51 -1.28 6.41
CA ARG A 65 -7.45 -0.17 6.65
C ARG A 65 -8.03 0.33 5.31
N PRO A 66 -9.33 0.58 5.20
CA PRO A 66 -9.96 0.99 3.93
C PRO A 66 -9.41 2.28 3.32
N TRP A 67 -8.98 3.22 4.14
CA TRP A 67 -8.60 4.56 3.69
C TRP A 67 -7.19 4.98 4.07
N ALA A 68 -6.66 4.54 5.22
CA ALA A 68 -5.37 5.00 5.69
C ALA A 68 -4.24 4.69 4.69
N VAL A 69 -3.35 5.65 4.53
CA VAL A 69 -2.07 5.50 3.83
C VAL A 69 -1.01 6.06 4.75
N GLN A 70 -0.03 5.24 5.09
CA GLN A 70 1.09 5.62 5.97
C GLN A 70 2.42 5.31 5.29
N ALA A 71 3.42 6.15 5.55
CA ALA A 71 4.78 5.98 5.06
C ALA A 71 5.78 6.49 6.11
N HIS A 72 7.07 6.18 5.92
CA HIS A 72 8.14 6.67 6.77
C HIS A 72 8.60 8.08 6.39
N TYR A 73 8.28 8.51 5.18
CA TYR A 73 8.64 9.80 4.62
C TYR A 73 7.47 10.36 3.80
N ASN A 74 7.48 11.68 3.61
CA ASN A 74 6.48 12.43 2.84
C ASN A 74 6.92 12.64 1.38
N HIS A 75 7.39 11.58 0.72
CA HIS A 75 7.84 11.67 -0.66
C HIS A 75 6.70 12.01 -1.62
N GLU A 76 7.05 12.78 -2.64
CA GLU A 76 6.15 13.11 -3.75
C GLU A 76 6.26 12.04 -4.85
N GLY A 77 5.12 11.61 -5.41
CA GLY A 77 5.07 10.63 -6.48
C GLY A 77 3.76 9.85 -6.54
N TRP A 78 3.74 8.85 -7.41
CA TRP A 78 2.62 7.93 -7.49
C TRP A 78 2.67 6.90 -6.38
N TYR A 79 1.50 6.56 -5.87
CA TYR A 79 1.30 5.52 -4.86
C TYR A 79 0.26 4.53 -5.36
N ILE A 80 0.58 3.24 -5.33
CA ILE A 80 -0.38 2.15 -5.49
C ILE A 80 -0.64 1.53 -4.13
N ILE A 81 -1.92 1.44 -3.74
CA ILE A 81 -2.30 0.98 -2.42
C ILE A 81 -3.16 -0.27 -2.56
N TRP A 82 -2.61 -1.41 -2.14
CA TRP A 82 -3.26 -2.70 -2.10
C TRP A 82 -4.08 -2.79 -0.82
N ARG A 83 -5.41 -2.71 -0.92
CA ARG A 83 -6.32 -2.90 0.20
C ARG A 83 -6.65 -4.37 0.31
N TYR A 84 -6.27 -4.98 1.41
CA TYR A 84 -6.54 -6.39 1.65
C TYR A 84 -7.32 -6.61 2.93
N LEU A 85 -7.94 -7.75 3.04
CA LEU A 85 -8.57 -8.26 4.25
C LEU A 85 -8.01 -9.65 4.57
N ILE A 86 -8.15 -10.04 5.83
CA ILE A 86 -7.84 -11.39 6.30
C ILE A 86 -9.15 -12.05 6.69
N ASP A 87 -9.57 -13.05 5.93
CA ASP A 87 -10.72 -13.89 6.19
C ASP A 87 -10.24 -15.25 6.71
N LYS A 88 -10.18 -15.38 8.04
CA LYS A 88 -9.70 -16.61 8.70
C LYS A 88 -10.60 -17.81 8.45
N THR A 89 -11.86 -17.56 8.18
CA THR A 89 -12.87 -18.60 7.93
C THR A 89 -12.99 -18.98 6.47
N MET A 90 -12.34 -18.20 5.59
CA MET A 90 -12.39 -18.38 4.13
C MET A 90 -13.83 -18.43 3.61
N SER A 91 -14.70 -17.62 4.24
CA SER A 91 -16.13 -17.54 3.92
C SER A 91 -16.43 -16.68 2.70
N ILE A 92 -15.52 -15.77 2.35
CA ILE A 92 -15.65 -14.88 1.19
C ILE A 92 -15.15 -15.59 -0.07
N GLU A 93 -14.01 -16.27 0.05
CA GLU A 93 -13.42 -17.02 -1.06
C GLU A 93 -12.70 -18.26 -0.51
N ALA A 94 -13.13 -19.44 -0.97
CA ALA A 94 -12.57 -20.70 -0.51
C ALA A 94 -11.05 -20.75 -0.73
N GLU A 95 -10.32 -21.28 0.25
CA GLU A 95 -8.86 -21.47 0.22
C GLU A 95 -8.03 -20.17 0.18
N LYS A 96 -8.66 -19.00 0.25
CA LYS A 96 -7.98 -17.69 0.21
C LYS A 96 -8.19 -16.89 1.49
N PRO A 97 -7.33 -17.06 2.48
CA PRO A 97 -7.42 -16.30 3.74
C PRO A 97 -7.02 -14.83 3.62
N VAL A 98 -6.30 -14.45 2.55
CA VAL A 98 -5.91 -13.07 2.27
C VAL A 98 -6.46 -12.65 0.92
N ILE A 99 -7.27 -11.61 0.91
CA ILE A 99 -7.98 -11.15 -0.28
C ILE A 99 -7.68 -9.69 -0.53
N VAL A 100 -7.11 -9.35 -1.69
CA VAL A 100 -7.04 -7.97 -2.16
C VAL A 100 -8.41 -7.59 -2.71
N TRP A 101 -9.08 -6.66 -2.04
CA TRP A 101 -10.44 -6.27 -2.38
C TRP A 101 -10.55 -4.91 -3.07
N ARG A 102 -9.49 -4.09 -2.99
CA ARG A 102 -9.43 -2.79 -3.66
C ARG A 102 -7.98 -2.42 -3.92
N VAL A 103 -7.72 -1.76 -5.04
CA VAL A 103 -6.43 -1.16 -5.39
C VAL A 103 -6.67 0.29 -5.76
N ASP A 104 -6.03 1.20 -5.03
CA ASP A 104 -6.06 2.64 -5.33
C ASP A 104 -4.76 3.06 -5.99
N VAL A 105 -4.84 3.99 -6.95
CA VAL A 105 -3.67 4.67 -7.53
C VAL A 105 -3.86 6.17 -7.39
N VAL A 106 -2.90 6.84 -6.75
CA VAL A 106 -2.99 8.26 -6.47
C VAL A 106 -1.62 8.92 -6.54
N TYR A 107 -1.56 10.12 -7.09
CA TYR A 107 -0.39 10.99 -6.96
C TYR A 107 -0.50 11.78 -5.66
N LEU A 108 0.52 11.71 -4.82
CA LEU A 108 0.60 12.43 -3.56
C LEU A 108 1.78 13.40 -3.60
N LYS A 109 1.52 14.64 -3.19
CA LYS A 109 2.53 15.67 -2.99
C LYS A 109 3.06 15.63 -1.56
N SER A 110 4.24 16.17 -1.31
CA SER A 110 4.79 16.26 0.06
C SER A 110 3.84 16.97 1.03
N ALA A 111 3.07 17.96 0.55
CA ALA A 111 2.06 18.68 1.34
C ALA A 111 0.80 17.87 1.69
N ASP A 112 0.59 16.72 1.06
CA ASP A 112 -0.55 15.83 1.37
C ASP A 112 -0.31 14.96 2.61
N TRP A 113 0.89 15.01 3.15
CA TRP A 113 1.30 14.20 4.29
C TRP A 113 1.30 15.00 5.57
N LYS A 114 0.85 14.37 6.64
CA LYS A 114 0.89 14.90 8.01
C LYS A 114 1.76 13.99 8.86
N TYR A 115 2.67 14.60 9.62
CA TYR A 115 3.48 13.86 10.58
C TYR A 115 2.60 13.35 11.74
N GLU A 116 2.64 12.03 11.98
CA GLU A 116 1.85 11.36 13.01
C GLU A 116 2.68 10.95 14.24
N GLY A 117 3.97 11.17 14.20
CA GLY A 117 4.86 10.87 15.32
C GLY A 117 6.04 9.98 14.96
N SER A 118 6.87 9.70 15.96
CA SER A 118 7.97 8.72 15.87
C SER A 118 7.84 7.74 17.02
N GLY A 119 7.96 6.44 16.70
CA GLY A 119 8.01 5.36 17.70
C GLY A 119 9.35 4.66 17.68
N ALA A 120 9.85 4.23 18.84
CA ALA A 120 10.91 3.23 18.89
C ALA A 120 10.33 1.87 18.46
N GLY A 121 11.02 1.18 17.54
CA GLY A 121 10.65 -0.18 17.19
C GLY A 121 10.75 -1.13 18.38
N PRO A 122 10.03 -2.27 18.37
CA PRO A 122 10.21 -3.31 19.39
C PRO A 122 11.68 -3.74 19.44
N GLY A 123 12.29 -3.68 20.60
CA GLY A 123 13.69 -4.07 20.80
C GLY A 123 14.73 -2.94 20.74
N GLY A 124 14.32 -1.66 20.82
CA GLY A 124 15.24 -0.52 20.92
C GLY A 124 15.92 -0.13 19.61
N GLY A 125 15.41 -0.62 18.47
CA GLY A 125 15.82 -0.16 17.14
C GLY A 125 15.47 1.31 16.90
N GLY A 126 16.18 1.95 15.96
CA GLY A 126 16.08 3.38 15.67
C GLY A 126 14.64 3.89 15.52
N ARG A 127 14.44 5.18 15.80
CA ARG A 127 13.15 5.84 15.69
C ARG A 127 12.64 5.80 14.25
N THR A 128 11.45 5.27 14.06
CA THR A 128 10.75 5.29 12.77
C THR A 128 9.76 6.45 12.76
N HIS A 129 9.95 7.37 11.84
CA HIS A 129 8.98 8.43 11.59
C HIS A 129 7.77 7.86 10.85
N THR A 130 6.59 8.35 11.20
CA THR A 130 5.34 7.97 10.53
C THR A 130 4.66 9.22 10.01
N PHE A 131 4.36 9.20 8.73
CA PHE A 131 3.54 10.18 8.04
C PHE A 131 2.26 9.50 7.58
N GLY A 132 1.12 10.12 7.83
CA GLY A 132 -0.18 9.71 7.32
C GLY A 132 -0.65 10.70 6.26
N VAL A 133 -1.38 10.23 5.27
CA VAL A 133 -2.04 11.12 4.31
C VAL A 133 -3.13 11.91 5.03
N ASP A 134 -3.13 13.24 4.91
CA ASP A 134 -4.20 14.07 5.45
C ASP A 134 -5.50 13.86 4.66
N LYS A 135 -6.63 13.71 5.38
CA LYS A 135 -7.95 13.45 4.80
C LYS A 135 -7.95 12.34 3.73
N PRO A 136 -7.45 11.13 4.03
CA PRO A 136 -7.18 10.11 3.03
C PRO A 136 -8.43 9.67 2.27
N ALA A 137 -9.62 9.66 2.89
CA ALA A 137 -10.86 9.32 2.24
C ALA A 137 -11.21 10.28 1.10
N ALA A 138 -10.97 11.58 1.28
CA ALA A 138 -11.18 12.59 0.25
C ALA A 138 -10.15 12.48 -0.89
N LYS A 139 -8.87 12.29 -0.53
CA LYS A 139 -7.78 12.13 -1.51
C LYS A 139 -7.93 10.88 -2.39
N LEU A 140 -8.48 9.80 -1.84
CA LEU A 140 -8.66 8.52 -2.52
C LEU A 140 -10.05 8.35 -3.17
N LYS A 141 -10.94 9.34 -3.03
CA LYS A 141 -12.24 9.33 -3.68
C LYS A 141 -12.07 9.27 -5.21
N GLY A 142 -12.67 8.26 -5.84
CA GLY A 142 -12.58 8.05 -7.29
C GLY A 142 -11.22 7.54 -7.80
N LYS A 143 -10.29 7.16 -6.92
CA LYS A 143 -8.93 6.70 -7.27
C LYS A 143 -8.78 5.17 -7.29
N ALA A 144 -9.86 4.42 -7.14
CA ALA A 144 -9.83 2.96 -7.23
C ALA A 144 -9.62 2.53 -8.68
N LEU A 145 -8.49 1.86 -8.93
CA LEU A 145 -8.20 1.16 -10.18
C LEU A 145 -8.93 -0.18 -10.23
N TYR A 146 -9.07 -0.83 -9.08
CA TYR A 146 -9.78 -2.09 -8.90
C TYR A 146 -10.58 -2.04 -7.61
N LYS A 147 -11.78 -2.62 -7.64
CA LYS A 147 -12.62 -2.79 -6.45
C LYS A 147 -13.55 -3.98 -6.66
N ARG A 148 -13.58 -4.89 -5.70
CA ARG A 148 -14.55 -6.00 -5.68
C ARG A 148 -15.97 -5.45 -5.53
N THR A 149 -16.86 -5.93 -6.36
CA THR A 149 -18.25 -5.47 -6.40
C THR A 149 -19.14 -6.17 -5.36
N ASP A 150 -18.72 -7.35 -4.91
CA ASP A 150 -19.40 -8.17 -3.91
C ASP A 150 -19.11 -7.74 -2.46
N LEU A 151 -18.15 -6.81 -2.26
CA LEU A 151 -17.80 -6.28 -0.95
C LEU A 151 -18.21 -4.83 -0.77
N THR A 152 -18.50 -4.47 0.48
CA THR A 152 -18.76 -3.09 0.92
C THR A 152 -18.01 -2.80 2.21
N VAL A 153 -17.81 -1.52 2.53
CA VAL A 153 -17.19 -1.12 3.81
C VAL A 153 -18.29 -0.78 4.81
N LYS A 154 -18.34 -1.53 5.92
CA LYS A 154 -19.24 -1.29 7.04
C LYS A 154 -18.40 -1.20 8.32
N ASN A 155 -18.60 -0.15 9.11
CA ASN A 155 -17.85 0.10 10.34
C ASN A 155 -16.31 0.01 10.16
N GLY A 156 -15.81 0.58 9.05
CA GLY A 156 -14.37 0.59 8.75
C GLY A 156 -13.77 -0.76 8.34
N LYS A 157 -14.61 -1.76 8.01
CA LYS A 157 -14.16 -3.09 7.58
C LYS A 157 -14.84 -3.49 6.28
N PRO A 158 -14.12 -4.12 5.34
CA PRO A 158 -14.76 -4.74 4.18
C PRO A 158 -15.56 -5.97 4.62
N VAL A 159 -16.80 -6.05 4.16
CA VAL A 159 -17.73 -7.15 4.45
C VAL A 159 -18.47 -7.52 3.18
N PRO A 160 -18.95 -8.78 3.03
CA PRO A 160 -19.81 -9.15 1.94
C PRO A 160 -21.08 -8.28 1.89
N LYS A 161 -21.52 -7.95 0.67
CA LYS A 161 -22.83 -7.35 0.49
C LYS A 161 -23.87 -8.44 0.73
N ASN A 162 -24.85 -8.16 1.58
CA ASN A 162 -26.02 -9.01 1.66
C ASN A 162 -26.74 -8.91 0.31
N HIS A 163 -26.72 -9.97 -0.46
CA HIS A 163 -27.66 -10.10 -1.58
C HIS A 163 -29.04 -10.28 -0.95
N LYS A 164 -29.88 -9.25 -1.04
CA LYS A 164 -31.31 -9.37 -0.77
C LYS A 164 -31.97 -10.07 -1.95
#